data_7d79ac36f2ca5c305d2ea7e1aba3e8dc
#
_entry.id   7d79ac36f2ca5c305d2ea7e1aba3e8dc
#
_cell.length_a   1.000
_cell.length_b   1.000
_cell.length_c   1.000
_cell.angle_alpha   90.00
_cell.angle_beta   90.00
_cell.angle_gamma   90.00
#
_symmetry.space_group_name_H-M   'P 1'
#
loop_
_entity.id
_entity.type
_entity.pdbx_description
1 polymer ?
#
loop_
_entity_poly.entity_id
_entity_poly.type
_entity_poly.pdbx_seq_one_letter_code
_entity_poly.pdbx_strand_id
1 'polypeptide(L)'
;MNSIFLRIYGGMLLVLVAVSLLALVSIRMINDVRAEDYRERMATGTFRLMADNLEPMDEAERQKALAVWMRLIGVPLELRQLDDLGLESSSWSRLIQGRVLVLSSAPSEVRVYSLVDLSQQQGLTADIEKISEQLGRATLFLIADELVRHPESDMPTWLQRLRRDKGFGFPLNLTRLNETDLDADQRRRLDEFDTVLSL
;
A
#
# COMPACT_ATOMS: atom_id res chain seq x y z
N MET A 1 -39.88 33.06 -36.18
CA MET A 1 -38.43 32.95 -36.43
C MET A 1 -37.63 32.38 -35.25
N ASN A 2 -38.14 32.31 -34.01
CA ASN A 2 -37.39 31.84 -32.84
C ASN A 2 -37.16 30.33 -32.73
N SER A 3 -37.90 29.49 -33.46
CA SER A 3 -37.84 28.04 -33.27
C SER A 3 -36.58 27.37 -33.88
N ILE A 4 -36.01 27.95 -34.95
CA ILE A 4 -34.81 27.41 -35.60
C ILE A 4 -33.56 27.71 -34.73
N PHE A 5 -33.45 28.92 -34.21
CA PHE A 5 -32.37 29.28 -33.28
C PHE A 5 -32.40 28.41 -32.03
N LEU A 6 -33.58 28.22 -31.43
CA LEU A 6 -33.73 27.37 -30.24
C LEU A 6 -33.29 25.91 -30.48
N ARG A 7 -33.60 25.36 -31.66
CA ARG A 7 -33.17 24.01 -32.05
C ARG A 7 -31.65 23.90 -32.23
N ILE A 8 -31.04 24.91 -32.89
CA ILE A 8 -29.59 24.90 -33.11
C ILE A 8 -28.84 25.07 -31.77
N TYR A 9 -29.22 26.09 -30.99
CA TYR A 9 -28.57 26.33 -29.67
C TYR A 9 -28.85 25.20 -28.69
N GLY A 10 -30.06 24.64 -28.67
CA GLY A 10 -30.41 23.49 -27.85
C GLY A 10 -29.60 22.24 -28.23
N GLY A 11 -29.42 22.00 -29.53
CA GLY A 11 -28.57 20.92 -30.03
C GLY A 11 -27.08 21.10 -29.64
N MET A 12 -26.54 22.31 -29.81
CA MET A 12 -25.16 22.61 -29.40
C MET A 12 -24.97 22.46 -27.89
N LEU A 13 -25.90 22.95 -27.06
CA LEU A 13 -25.86 22.83 -25.63
C LEU A 13 -25.90 21.35 -25.20
N LEU A 14 -26.76 20.55 -25.81
CA LEU A 14 -26.89 19.13 -25.54
C LEU A 14 -25.59 18.37 -25.84
N VAL A 15 -24.96 18.67 -26.99
CA VAL A 15 -23.66 18.07 -27.36
C VAL A 15 -22.59 18.48 -26.36
N LEU A 16 -22.53 19.74 -25.96
CA LEU A 16 -21.55 20.25 -25.02
C LEU A 16 -21.71 19.58 -23.64
N VAL A 17 -22.94 19.42 -23.15
CA VAL A 17 -23.25 18.72 -21.91
C VAL A 17 -22.86 17.24 -22.01
N ALA A 18 -23.18 16.58 -23.12
CA ALA A 18 -22.85 15.18 -23.36
C ALA A 18 -21.32 14.95 -23.37
N VAL A 19 -20.57 15.81 -24.06
CA VAL A 19 -19.09 15.75 -24.07
C VAL A 19 -18.50 16.00 -22.68
N SER A 20 -19.04 16.97 -21.94
CA SER A 20 -18.59 17.26 -20.57
C SER A 20 -18.85 16.10 -19.62
N LEU A 21 -20.00 15.45 -19.71
CA LEU A 21 -20.32 14.27 -18.92
C LEU A 21 -19.40 13.08 -19.27
N LEU A 22 -19.17 12.87 -20.57
CA LEU A 22 -18.24 11.81 -21.01
C LEU A 22 -16.83 12.05 -20.50
N ALA A 23 -16.34 13.29 -20.55
CA ALA A 23 -15.04 13.67 -20.02
C ALA A 23 -14.94 13.43 -18.50
N LEU A 24 -15.98 13.81 -17.75
CA LEU A 24 -16.03 13.57 -16.29
C LEU A 24 -16.00 12.07 -15.95
N VAL A 25 -16.77 11.25 -16.66
CA VAL A 25 -16.77 9.79 -16.46
C VAL A 25 -15.41 9.20 -16.80
N SER A 26 -14.80 9.63 -17.90
CA SER A 26 -13.47 9.16 -18.32
C SER A 26 -12.38 9.52 -17.29
N ILE A 27 -12.40 10.74 -16.77
CA ILE A 27 -11.46 11.18 -15.74
C ILE A 27 -11.63 10.37 -14.46
N ARG A 28 -12.86 10.13 -14.02
CA ARG A 28 -13.13 9.29 -12.84
C ARG A 28 -12.58 7.87 -13.04
N MET A 29 -12.91 7.24 -14.16
CA MET A 29 -12.45 5.88 -14.46
C MET A 29 -10.92 5.77 -14.48
N ILE A 30 -10.22 6.75 -15.08
CA ILE A 30 -8.75 6.78 -15.09
C ILE A 30 -8.19 6.96 -13.68
N ASN A 31 -8.79 7.83 -12.87
CA ASN A 31 -8.34 8.06 -11.51
C ASN A 31 -8.55 6.83 -10.62
N ASP A 32 -9.67 6.14 -10.77
CA ASP A 32 -9.97 4.92 -10.00
C ASP A 32 -8.96 3.81 -10.33
N VAL A 33 -8.67 3.57 -11.62
CA VAL A 33 -7.66 2.59 -12.05
C VAL A 33 -6.27 2.94 -11.51
N ARG A 34 -5.87 4.22 -11.59
CA ARG A 34 -4.57 4.65 -11.06
C ARG A 34 -4.47 4.52 -9.54
N ALA A 35 -5.56 4.82 -8.82
CA ALA A 35 -5.60 4.68 -7.37
C ALA A 35 -5.49 3.21 -6.95
N GLU A 36 -6.12 2.30 -7.68
CA GLU A 36 -6.05 0.87 -7.44
C GLU A 36 -4.65 0.32 -7.69
N ASP A 37 -4.03 0.65 -8.81
CA ASP A 37 -2.64 0.30 -9.13
C ASP A 37 -1.65 0.82 -8.06
N TYR A 38 -1.86 2.03 -7.56
CA TYR A 38 -1.02 2.61 -6.52
C TYR A 38 -1.15 1.86 -5.19
N ARG A 39 -2.38 1.52 -4.80
CA ARG A 39 -2.68 0.74 -3.60
C ARG A 39 -2.04 -0.65 -3.67
N GLU A 40 -2.18 -1.34 -4.80
CA GLU A 40 -1.57 -2.67 -5.02
C GLU A 40 -0.04 -2.61 -4.88
N ARG A 41 0.60 -1.60 -5.47
CA ARG A 41 2.07 -1.44 -5.37
C ARG A 41 2.53 -1.15 -3.95
N MET A 42 1.82 -0.27 -3.22
CA MET A 42 2.14 0.00 -1.82
C MET A 42 2.00 -1.26 -0.96
N ALA A 43 0.89 -1.96 -1.09
CA ALA A 43 0.64 -3.20 -0.37
C ALA A 43 1.72 -4.25 -0.71
N THR A 44 2.06 -4.39 -2.00
CA THR A 44 3.05 -5.37 -2.46
C THR A 44 4.41 -5.21 -1.77
N GLY A 45 4.96 -4.00 -1.73
CA GLY A 45 6.25 -3.74 -1.10
C GLY A 45 6.24 -4.04 0.40
N THR A 46 5.23 -3.54 1.10
CA THR A 46 5.10 -3.68 2.56
C THR A 46 4.88 -5.13 2.97
N PHE A 47 3.95 -5.83 2.33
CA PHE A 47 3.61 -7.20 2.68
C PHE A 47 4.69 -8.21 2.29
N ARG A 48 5.44 -7.96 1.21
CA ARG A 48 6.64 -8.75 0.91
C ARG A 48 7.70 -8.58 1.97
N LEU A 49 7.94 -7.35 2.43
CA LEU A 49 8.92 -7.11 3.49
C LEU A 49 8.49 -7.78 4.80
N MET A 50 7.19 -7.72 5.15
CA MET A 50 6.65 -8.44 6.30
C MET A 50 6.85 -9.96 6.16
N ALA A 51 6.48 -10.53 5.03
CA ALA A 51 6.58 -11.96 4.77
C ALA A 51 8.02 -12.46 4.87
N ASP A 52 8.98 -11.74 4.26
CA ASP A 52 10.38 -12.10 4.31
C ASP A 52 10.96 -12.03 5.74
N ASN A 53 10.47 -11.10 6.56
CA ASN A 53 10.85 -11.02 7.96
C ASN A 53 10.26 -12.16 8.80
N LEU A 54 9.06 -12.64 8.46
CA LEU A 54 8.40 -13.74 9.17
C LEU A 54 8.94 -15.13 8.75
N GLU A 55 9.39 -15.27 7.50
CA GLU A 55 9.82 -16.56 6.97
C GLU A 55 10.87 -17.30 7.86
N PRO A 56 11.96 -16.66 8.31
CA PRO A 56 12.98 -17.29 9.13
C PRO A 56 12.58 -17.51 10.60
N MET A 57 11.45 -16.94 11.06
CA MET A 57 11.01 -16.98 12.45
C MET A 57 10.26 -18.27 12.78
N ASP A 58 10.39 -18.73 14.02
CA ASP A 58 9.52 -19.78 14.54
C ASP A 58 8.10 -19.25 14.83
N GLU A 59 7.15 -20.14 15.10
CA GLU A 59 5.73 -19.77 15.30
C GLU A 59 5.55 -18.78 16.48
N ALA A 60 6.30 -18.95 17.58
CA ALA A 60 6.19 -18.07 18.74
C ALA A 60 6.76 -16.66 18.44
N GLU A 61 7.82 -16.60 17.66
CA GLU A 61 8.42 -15.35 17.17
C GLU A 61 7.50 -14.64 16.17
N ARG A 62 6.91 -15.38 15.23
CA ARG A 62 5.89 -14.85 14.28
C ARG A 62 4.74 -14.19 15.01
N GLN A 63 4.17 -14.85 16.01
CA GLN A 63 3.05 -14.30 16.80
C GLN A 63 3.46 -13.03 17.57
N LYS A 64 4.67 -12.98 18.13
CA LYS A 64 5.18 -11.77 18.79
C LYS A 64 5.38 -10.62 17.81
N ALA A 65 5.97 -10.90 16.66
CA ALA A 65 6.18 -9.90 15.60
C ALA A 65 4.86 -9.32 15.12
N LEU A 66 3.86 -10.18 14.83
CA LEU A 66 2.53 -9.75 14.44
C LEU A 66 1.85 -8.89 15.50
N ALA A 67 1.92 -9.26 16.78
CA ALA A 67 1.34 -8.49 17.87
C ALA A 67 1.95 -7.07 17.97
N VAL A 68 3.27 -6.94 17.75
CA VAL A 68 3.95 -5.64 17.70
C VAL A 68 3.48 -4.84 16.47
N TRP A 69 3.48 -5.46 15.30
CA TRP A 69 3.09 -4.79 14.06
C TRP A 69 1.63 -4.35 14.09
N MET A 70 0.69 -5.19 14.54
CA MET A 70 -0.72 -4.82 14.69
C MET A 70 -0.90 -3.58 15.56
N ARG A 71 -0.14 -3.47 16.66
CA ARG A 71 -0.20 -2.31 17.56
C ARG A 71 0.34 -1.04 16.90
N LEU A 72 1.46 -1.16 16.15
CA LEU A 72 2.13 -0.02 15.54
C LEU A 72 1.40 0.50 14.29
N ILE A 73 0.86 -0.41 13.51
CA ILE A 73 0.24 -0.10 12.22
C ILE A 73 -1.26 0.19 12.38
N GLY A 74 -1.87 -0.36 13.44
CA GLY A 74 -3.32 -0.28 13.64
C GLY A 74 -4.12 -1.10 12.63
N VAL A 75 -3.52 -2.18 12.10
CA VAL A 75 -4.16 -3.09 11.13
C VAL A 75 -4.20 -4.49 11.73
N PRO A 76 -5.34 -5.19 11.70
CA PRO A 76 -5.41 -6.60 12.07
C PRO A 76 -4.62 -7.43 11.07
N LEU A 77 -3.61 -8.15 11.59
CA LEU A 77 -2.74 -9.06 10.83
C LEU A 77 -2.97 -10.48 11.33
N GLU A 78 -3.18 -11.41 10.43
CA GLU A 78 -3.38 -12.82 10.79
C GLU A 78 -2.52 -13.73 9.91
N LEU A 79 -1.91 -14.74 10.53
CA LEU A 79 -1.36 -15.88 9.81
C LEU A 79 -2.46 -16.92 9.65
N ARG A 80 -2.69 -17.37 8.41
CA ARG A 80 -3.69 -18.38 8.10
C ARG A 80 -3.06 -19.48 7.25
N GLN A 81 -3.61 -20.67 7.36
CA GLN A 81 -3.30 -21.74 6.42
C GLN A 81 -3.79 -21.35 5.02
N LEU A 82 -3.01 -21.64 4.01
CA LEU A 82 -3.33 -21.26 2.63
C LEU A 82 -4.68 -21.84 2.18
N ASP A 83 -5.00 -23.08 2.60
CA ASP A 83 -6.25 -23.75 2.25
C ASP A 83 -7.49 -23.05 2.83
N ASP A 84 -7.32 -22.34 3.95
CA ASP A 84 -8.41 -21.63 4.63
C ASP A 84 -8.69 -20.23 4.02
N LEU A 85 -7.89 -19.80 3.05
CA LEU A 85 -8.04 -18.46 2.46
C LEU A 85 -9.23 -18.32 1.51
N GLY A 86 -9.79 -19.43 1.02
CA GLY A 86 -10.94 -19.44 0.11
C GLY A 86 -10.70 -18.72 -1.21
N LEU A 87 -9.45 -18.73 -1.70
CA LEU A 87 -9.06 -18.02 -2.92
C LEU A 87 -9.45 -18.81 -4.17
N GLU A 88 -9.86 -18.10 -5.21
CA GLU A 88 -10.04 -18.70 -6.54
C GLU A 88 -8.72 -19.20 -7.11
N SER A 89 -8.78 -20.21 -8.00
CA SER A 89 -7.61 -20.87 -8.59
C SER A 89 -6.62 -19.89 -9.25
N SER A 90 -7.11 -18.82 -9.85
CA SER A 90 -6.30 -17.77 -10.49
C SER A 90 -5.51 -16.95 -9.45
N SER A 91 -6.16 -16.55 -8.37
CA SER A 91 -5.57 -15.83 -7.24
C SER A 91 -4.58 -16.73 -6.49
N TRP A 92 -4.96 -17.97 -6.25
CA TRP A 92 -4.09 -19.00 -5.68
C TRP A 92 -2.77 -19.13 -6.45
N SER A 93 -2.84 -19.30 -7.78
CA SER A 93 -1.63 -19.42 -8.61
C SER A 93 -0.72 -18.20 -8.53
N ARG A 94 -1.30 -17.01 -8.41
CA ARG A 94 -0.54 -15.74 -8.23
C ARG A 94 0.13 -15.67 -6.85
N LEU A 95 -0.57 -16.10 -5.80
CA LEU A 95 -0.05 -16.10 -4.44
C LEU A 95 1.15 -17.05 -4.28
N ILE A 96 1.05 -18.29 -4.82
CA ILE A 96 2.15 -19.28 -4.82
C ILE A 96 3.37 -18.77 -5.60
N GLN A 97 3.17 -17.94 -6.63
CA GLN A 97 4.26 -17.28 -7.36
C GLN A 97 4.90 -16.13 -6.57
N GLY A 98 4.55 -15.94 -5.30
CA GLY A 98 5.06 -14.88 -4.44
C GLY A 98 4.49 -13.50 -4.75
N ARG A 99 3.33 -13.42 -5.42
CA ARG A 99 2.63 -12.15 -5.63
C ARG A 99 1.75 -11.82 -4.43
N VAL A 100 1.81 -10.58 -3.99
CA VAL A 100 0.84 -10.06 -3.03
C VAL A 100 -0.48 -9.82 -3.75
N LEU A 101 -1.56 -10.30 -3.16
CA LEU A 101 -2.90 -10.10 -3.70
C LEU A 101 -3.62 -9.02 -2.90
N VAL A 102 -4.26 -8.11 -3.59
CA VAL A 102 -5.09 -7.05 -3.02
C VAL A 102 -6.49 -7.24 -3.56
N LEU A 103 -7.41 -7.69 -2.71
CA LEU A 103 -8.78 -7.96 -3.09
C LEU A 103 -9.70 -6.97 -2.37
N SER A 104 -10.51 -6.25 -3.12
CA SER A 104 -11.53 -5.36 -2.55
C SER A 104 -12.72 -6.20 -2.07
N SER A 105 -13.02 -6.12 -0.79
CA SER A 105 -14.20 -6.79 -0.18
C SER A 105 -15.39 -5.85 -0.06
N ALA A 106 -15.14 -4.52 0.02
CA ALA A 106 -16.15 -3.46 0.02
C ALA A 106 -15.51 -2.16 -0.53
N PRO A 107 -16.26 -1.10 -0.83
CA PRO A 107 -15.74 0.14 -1.41
C PRO A 107 -14.62 0.81 -0.58
N SER A 108 -14.57 0.56 0.72
CA SER A 108 -13.56 1.11 1.65
C SER A 108 -12.66 0.05 2.28
N GLU A 109 -12.92 -1.23 2.06
CA GLU A 109 -12.18 -2.33 2.69
C GLU A 109 -11.41 -3.13 1.65
N VAL A 110 -10.15 -3.34 1.93
CA VAL A 110 -9.25 -4.12 1.10
C VAL A 110 -8.62 -5.21 1.93
N ARG A 111 -8.72 -6.42 1.45
CA ARG A 111 -8.03 -7.56 2.03
C ARG A 111 -6.77 -7.88 1.24
N VAL A 112 -5.66 -7.92 1.95
CA VAL A 112 -4.35 -8.22 1.39
C VAL A 112 -3.91 -9.61 1.81
N TYR A 113 -3.29 -10.35 0.87
CA TYR A 113 -2.73 -11.67 1.10
C TYR A 113 -1.29 -11.71 0.63
N SER A 114 -0.40 -12.26 1.43
CA SER A 114 0.99 -12.51 1.09
C SER A 114 1.42 -13.90 1.53
N LEU A 115 2.18 -14.59 0.70
CA LEU A 115 2.78 -15.87 1.07
C LEU A 115 3.92 -15.61 2.06
N VAL A 116 3.92 -16.33 3.18
CA VAL A 116 5.01 -16.30 4.17
C VAL A 116 5.89 -17.54 4.01
N ASP A 117 5.28 -18.71 4.07
CA ASP A 117 6.01 -19.97 4.02
C ASP A 117 5.21 -21.00 3.22
N LEU A 118 5.76 -21.39 2.07
CA LEU A 118 5.12 -22.39 1.23
C LEU A 118 5.22 -23.82 1.82
N SER A 119 6.31 -24.11 2.56
CA SER A 119 6.53 -25.42 3.16
C SER A 119 5.56 -25.70 4.31
N GLN A 120 5.19 -24.67 5.05
CA GLN A 120 4.20 -24.71 6.13
C GLN A 120 2.79 -24.32 5.65
N GLN A 121 2.64 -24.00 4.37
CA GLN A 121 1.38 -23.55 3.77
C GLN A 121 0.77 -22.35 4.51
N GLN A 122 1.60 -21.39 4.94
CA GLN A 122 1.17 -20.22 5.68
C GLN A 122 1.18 -18.95 4.83
N GLY A 123 0.10 -18.19 4.94
CA GLY A 123 -0.07 -16.86 4.36
C GLY A 123 -0.40 -15.80 5.41
N LEU A 124 0.10 -14.59 5.19
CA LEU A 124 -0.24 -13.41 5.95
C LEU A 124 -1.46 -12.73 5.33
N THR A 125 -2.47 -12.42 6.14
CA THR A 125 -3.67 -11.69 5.72
C THR A 125 -3.82 -10.42 6.54
N ALA A 126 -4.37 -9.37 5.90
CA ALA A 126 -4.70 -8.12 6.57
C ALA A 126 -5.96 -7.51 5.97
N ASP A 127 -6.82 -6.96 6.83
CA ASP A 127 -7.94 -6.13 6.43
C ASP A 127 -7.58 -4.66 6.65
N ILE A 128 -7.56 -3.87 5.57
CA ILE A 128 -7.05 -2.50 5.58
C ILE A 128 -8.16 -1.53 5.15
N GLU A 129 -8.54 -0.63 6.05
CA GLU A 129 -9.53 0.41 5.78
C GLU A 129 -8.91 1.69 5.21
N LYS A 130 -7.75 2.10 5.75
CA LYS A 130 -7.02 3.32 5.38
C LYS A 130 -5.67 2.99 4.75
N ILE A 131 -5.69 2.42 3.54
CA ILE A 131 -4.52 1.84 2.88
C ILE A 131 -3.30 2.78 2.89
N SER A 132 -3.45 4.03 2.49
CA SER A 132 -2.32 4.92 2.28
C SER A 132 -1.60 5.27 3.58
N GLU A 133 -2.34 5.58 4.64
CA GLU A 133 -1.76 5.98 5.92
C GLU A 133 -1.19 4.78 6.68
N GLN A 134 -1.97 3.71 6.79
CA GLN A 134 -1.57 2.51 7.53
C GLN A 134 -0.39 1.80 6.89
N LEU A 135 -0.40 1.62 5.56
CA LEU A 135 0.73 1.04 4.83
C LEU A 135 1.96 1.95 4.83
N GLY A 136 1.78 3.26 4.74
CA GLY A 136 2.89 4.21 4.84
C GLY A 136 3.61 4.07 6.18
N ARG A 137 2.89 4.07 7.30
CA ARG A 137 3.45 3.85 8.64
C ARG A 137 4.12 2.49 8.78
N ALA A 138 3.47 1.43 8.31
CA ALA A 138 4.02 0.07 8.30
C ALA A 138 5.36 0.00 7.57
N THR A 139 5.38 0.54 6.37
CA THR A 139 6.57 0.54 5.53
C THR A 139 7.73 1.29 6.18
N LEU A 140 7.47 2.51 6.67
CA LEU A 140 8.49 3.32 7.32
C LEU A 140 9.03 2.63 8.57
N PHE A 141 8.18 2.03 9.39
CA PHE A 141 8.60 1.29 10.58
C PHE A 141 9.49 0.09 10.22
N LEU A 142 9.05 -0.75 9.29
CA LEU A 142 9.80 -1.95 8.88
C LEU A 142 11.15 -1.58 8.25
N ILE A 143 11.19 -0.53 7.45
CA ILE A 143 12.43 -0.04 6.84
C ILE A 143 13.36 0.54 7.90
N ALA A 144 12.84 1.30 8.85
CA ALA A 144 13.63 1.87 9.93
C ALA A 144 14.22 0.78 10.82
N ASP A 145 13.43 -0.23 11.20
CA ASP A 145 13.89 -1.38 11.99
C ASP A 145 15.02 -2.15 11.28
N GLU A 146 14.87 -2.35 9.98
CA GLU A 146 15.89 -3.02 9.19
C GLU A 146 17.14 -2.15 8.99
N LEU A 147 16.98 -0.85 8.75
CA LEU A 147 18.10 0.08 8.58
C LEU A 147 19.01 0.13 9.83
N VAL A 148 18.44 0.08 11.02
CA VAL A 148 19.22 0.10 12.28
C VAL A 148 20.17 -1.11 12.38
N ARG A 149 19.88 -2.19 11.68
CA ARG A 149 20.74 -3.41 11.67
C ARG A 149 21.93 -3.29 10.72
N HIS A 150 21.96 -2.24 9.87
CA HIS A 150 23.03 -2.01 8.91
C HIS A 150 23.95 -0.87 9.33
N PRO A 151 25.27 -0.92 9.01
CA PRO A 151 26.17 0.21 9.18
C PRO A 151 25.69 1.44 8.40
N GLU A 152 25.89 2.63 8.95
CA GLU A 152 25.44 3.90 8.33
C GLU A 152 25.95 4.08 6.89
N SER A 153 27.19 3.63 6.62
CA SER A 153 27.79 3.67 5.28
C SER A 153 27.03 2.86 4.23
N ASP A 154 26.36 1.81 4.65
CA ASP A 154 25.70 0.84 3.77
C ASP A 154 24.22 1.12 3.59
N MET A 155 23.62 1.93 4.46
CA MET A 155 22.19 2.28 4.45
C MET A 155 21.69 2.79 3.09
N PRO A 156 22.39 3.72 2.38
CA PRO A 156 21.91 4.19 1.07
C PRO A 156 21.87 3.09 0.02
N THR A 157 22.89 2.24 0.00
CA THR A 157 23.00 1.12 -0.94
C THR A 157 21.95 0.06 -0.67
N TRP A 158 21.73 -0.24 0.62
CA TRP A 158 20.69 -1.17 1.04
C TRP A 158 19.29 -0.65 0.67
N LEU A 159 18.99 0.63 0.94
CA LEU A 159 17.71 1.23 0.60
C LEU A 159 17.44 1.20 -0.92
N GLN A 160 18.48 1.44 -1.73
CA GLN A 160 18.39 1.34 -3.18
C GLN A 160 18.06 -0.08 -3.65
N ARG A 161 18.70 -1.08 -3.04
CA ARG A 161 18.43 -2.50 -3.30
C ARG A 161 16.99 -2.86 -2.90
N LEU A 162 16.58 -2.47 -1.71
CA LEU A 162 15.23 -2.70 -1.19
C LEU A 162 14.15 -2.13 -2.13
N ARG A 163 14.34 -0.89 -2.59
CA ARG A 163 13.41 -0.25 -3.55
C ARG A 163 13.24 -1.06 -4.83
N ARG A 164 14.34 -1.58 -5.36
CA ARG A 164 14.33 -2.36 -6.60
C ARG A 164 13.69 -3.74 -6.40
N ASP A 165 14.08 -4.42 -5.33
CA ASP A 165 13.74 -5.83 -5.13
C ASP A 165 12.32 -6.03 -4.59
N LYS A 166 11.82 -5.09 -3.77
CA LYS A 166 10.48 -5.18 -3.16
C LYS A 166 9.39 -4.46 -3.93
N GLY A 167 9.74 -3.58 -4.86
CA GLY A 167 8.79 -2.93 -5.75
C GLY A 167 7.84 -1.97 -5.04
N PHE A 168 8.34 -1.16 -4.08
CA PHE A 168 7.55 -0.11 -3.45
C PHE A 168 6.98 0.85 -4.50
N GLY A 169 5.70 1.17 -4.38
CA GLY A 169 4.99 2.06 -5.31
C GLY A 169 5.32 3.54 -5.16
N PHE A 170 6.22 3.91 -4.23
CA PHE A 170 6.59 5.28 -3.92
C PHE A 170 8.11 5.43 -3.75
N PRO A 171 8.66 6.64 -3.96
CA PRO A 171 10.07 6.91 -3.75
C PRO A 171 10.40 6.89 -2.25
N LEU A 172 11.46 6.17 -1.89
CA LEU A 172 12.03 6.16 -0.55
C LEU A 172 13.40 6.83 -0.61
N ASN A 173 13.62 7.84 0.23
CA ASN A 173 14.88 8.54 0.32
C ASN A 173 15.33 8.63 1.78
N LEU A 174 16.63 8.49 2.01
CA LEU A 174 17.23 8.77 3.30
C LEU A 174 17.70 10.23 3.29
N THR A 175 17.22 11.02 4.22
CA THR A 175 17.54 12.45 4.34
C THR A 175 17.96 12.75 5.78
N ARG A 176 18.92 13.63 5.98
CA ARG A 176 19.30 14.07 7.31
C ARG A 176 18.22 15.00 7.87
N LEU A 177 17.94 14.88 9.17
CA LEU A 177 16.89 15.67 9.83
C LEU A 177 17.13 17.17 9.74
N ASN A 178 18.39 17.60 9.73
CA ASN A 178 18.76 19.01 9.58
C ASN A 178 18.58 19.58 8.16
N GLU A 179 18.40 18.71 7.18
CA GLU A 179 18.16 19.08 5.77
C GLU A 179 16.67 19.10 5.42
N THR A 180 15.82 18.79 6.40
CA THR A 180 14.36 18.68 6.21
C THR A 180 13.69 19.92 6.80
N ASP A 181 12.80 20.55 6.01
CA ASP A 181 12.00 21.69 6.45
C ASP A 181 10.78 21.20 7.24
N LEU A 182 11.00 20.96 8.54
CA LEU A 182 9.99 20.50 9.47
C LEU A 182 9.68 21.59 10.50
N ASP A 183 8.40 21.74 10.83
CA ASP A 183 7.99 22.61 11.92
C ASP A 183 8.36 22.03 13.29
N ALA A 184 8.19 22.83 14.35
CA ALA A 184 8.58 22.46 15.71
C ALA A 184 7.77 21.26 16.25
N ASP A 185 6.51 21.13 15.87
CA ASP A 185 5.64 20.04 16.29
C ASP A 185 6.01 18.74 15.60
N GLN A 186 6.28 18.81 14.29
CA GLN A 186 6.75 17.67 13.48
C GLN A 186 8.10 17.16 14.01
N ARG A 187 9.04 18.03 14.36
CA ARG A 187 10.33 17.64 14.94
C ARG A 187 10.15 16.94 16.28
N ARG A 188 9.31 17.50 17.18
CA ARG A 188 9.02 16.88 18.47
C ARG A 188 8.44 15.48 18.29
N ARG A 189 7.50 15.29 17.35
CA ARG A 189 6.90 13.98 17.06
C ARG A 189 7.94 12.98 16.56
N LEU A 190 8.88 13.40 15.71
CA LEU A 190 9.97 12.54 15.26
C LEU A 190 10.91 12.16 16.41
N ASP A 191 11.20 13.09 17.33
CA ASP A 191 12.01 12.83 18.53
C ASP A 191 11.32 11.82 19.46
N GLU A 192 10.01 11.76 19.45
CA GLU A 192 9.18 10.77 20.15
C GLU A 192 9.01 9.44 19.35
N PHE A 193 9.77 9.24 18.27
CA PHE A 193 9.69 8.11 17.35
C PHE A 193 8.34 7.94 16.66
N ASP A 194 7.57 9.01 16.50
CA ASP A 194 6.34 9.01 15.71
C ASP A 194 6.63 9.28 14.23
N THR A 195 5.70 8.85 13.39
CA THR A 195 5.75 9.11 11.95
C THR A 195 5.07 10.43 11.62
N VAL A 196 5.76 11.31 10.91
CA VAL A 196 5.22 12.58 10.44
C VAL A 196 4.85 12.45 8.97
N LEU A 197 3.59 12.75 8.64
CA LEU A 197 3.10 12.88 7.28
C LEU A 197 2.95 14.36 6.97
N SER A 198 3.69 14.87 5.98
CA SER A 198 3.45 16.20 5.40
C SER A 198 2.64 16.05 4.12
N LEU A 199 1.53 16.76 4.03
CA LEU A 199 0.68 16.85 2.83
C LEU A 199 1.13 18.01 1.96
#